data_5c596e3384bab442e47b16acdf0e99f5
#
_entry.id   5c596e3384bab442e47b16acdf0e99f5
#
_cell.length_a   1.000
_cell.length_b   1.000
_cell.length_c   1.000
_cell.angle_alpha   90.00
_cell.angle_beta   90.00
_cell.angle_gamma   90.00
#
_symmetry.space_group_name_H-M   'P 1'
#
loop_
_entity.id
_entity.type
_entity.pdbx_description
1 polymer ?
#
loop_
_entity_poly.entity_id
_entity_poly.type
_entity_poly.pdbx_seq_one_letter_code
_entity_poly.pdbx_strand_id
1 'polypeptide(L)'
;MGYLRTGACALALLLATTAGAQTLPAPAEFYFDADTRTVTPLVAIEGDDDQTHARLMQLVDRNGRAAETARAQLARALMRSGREDTGRAMYAQAFTATANRSPLRSALHWNFAWDLYRLGHHAEALDQWRQALDGRLVRPAWAPPTLALALWSTGRRDEALQWYAAAVRTEPNLWNDPARYPTLLPDWTDAERRTLAEVFAAWQAAPPAWP
;
A
#
# COMPACT_ATOMS: atom_id res chain seq x y z
N MET A 1 9.84 -17.51 -67.82
CA MET A 1 9.56 -18.24 -66.60
C MET A 1 9.88 -17.30 -65.41
N GLY A 2 8.88 -16.58 -64.91
CA GLY A 2 9.03 -15.60 -63.84
C GLY A 2 8.37 -16.13 -62.57
N TYR A 3 9.13 -16.21 -61.49
CA TYR A 3 8.61 -16.59 -60.18
C TYR A 3 8.21 -15.32 -59.37
N LEU A 4 6.92 -15.14 -59.18
CA LEU A 4 6.40 -14.19 -58.18
C LEU A 4 6.68 -14.72 -56.79
N ARG A 5 7.37 -13.93 -55.94
CA ARG A 5 7.50 -14.13 -54.50
C ARG A 5 6.46 -13.27 -53.82
N THR A 6 5.42 -13.89 -53.32
CA THR A 6 4.44 -13.28 -52.41
C THR A 6 5.02 -13.20 -51.00
N GLY A 7 5.32 -12.01 -50.55
CA GLY A 7 5.70 -11.73 -49.15
C GLY A 7 4.45 -11.60 -48.27
N ALA A 8 4.26 -12.51 -47.34
CA ALA A 8 3.22 -12.40 -46.31
C ALA A 8 3.74 -11.50 -45.18
N CYS A 9 3.17 -10.28 -45.02
CA CYS A 9 3.35 -9.47 -43.86
C CYS A 9 2.49 -10.02 -42.71
N ALA A 10 3.12 -10.62 -41.71
CA ALA A 10 2.46 -10.99 -40.47
C ALA A 10 2.30 -9.73 -39.59
N LEU A 11 1.08 -9.26 -39.47
CA LEU A 11 0.69 -8.17 -38.56
C LEU A 11 0.57 -8.76 -37.16
N ALA A 12 1.57 -8.53 -36.30
CA ALA A 12 1.50 -8.90 -34.88
C ALA A 12 0.57 -7.92 -34.15
N LEU A 13 -0.64 -8.35 -33.83
CA LEU A 13 -1.52 -7.63 -32.90
C LEU A 13 -0.95 -7.72 -31.48
N LEU A 14 -0.38 -6.64 -30.99
CA LEU A 14 -0.11 -6.44 -29.57
C LEU A 14 -1.45 -6.27 -28.84
N LEU A 15 -1.93 -7.35 -28.22
CA LEU A 15 -3.02 -7.28 -27.24
C LEU A 15 -2.47 -6.58 -25.99
N ALA A 16 -2.70 -5.28 -25.88
CA ALA A 16 -2.54 -4.57 -24.62
C ALA A 16 -3.61 -5.11 -23.66
N THR A 17 -3.20 -5.98 -22.73
CA THR A 17 -4.03 -6.34 -21.59
C THR A 17 -4.19 -5.07 -20.74
N THR A 18 -5.33 -4.41 -20.85
CA THR A 18 -5.76 -3.41 -19.89
C THR A 18 -5.94 -4.14 -18.57
N ALA A 19 -4.95 -4.06 -17.68
CA ALA A 19 -5.14 -4.40 -16.28
C ALA A 19 -6.33 -3.56 -15.81
N GLY A 20 -7.47 -4.21 -15.54
CA GLY A 20 -8.67 -3.53 -15.09
C GLY A 20 -8.32 -2.71 -13.87
N ALA A 21 -8.39 -1.39 -13.98
CA ALA A 21 -8.15 -0.50 -12.86
C ALA A 21 -9.16 -0.89 -11.76
N GLN A 22 -8.66 -1.49 -10.68
CA GLN A 22 -9.51 -1.90 -9.58
C GLN A 22 -10.14 -0.64 -9.01
N THR A 23 -11.47 -0.60 -8.99
CA THR A 23 -12.22 0.54 -8.50
C THR A 23 -12.08 0.60 -6.98
N LEU A 24 -11.54 1.71 -6.49
CA LEU A 24 -11.59 2.05 -5.07
C LEU A 24 -13.02 2.47 -4.71
N PRO A 25 -13.45 2.27 -3.45
CA PRO A 25 -14.67 2.91 -2.98
C PRO A 25 -14.51 4.43 -3.10
N ALA A 26 -15.60 5.14 -3.37
CA ALA A 26 -15.57 6.61 -3.33
C ALA A 26 -15.19 7.07 -1.91
N PRO A 27 -14.39 8.16 -1.78
CA PRO A 27 -14.11 8.72 -0.47
C PRO A 27 -15.41 9.18 0.17
N ALA A 28 -15.52 8.95 1.48
CA ALA A 28 -16.66 9.36 2.30
C ALA A 28 -16.24 10.51 3.24
N GLU A 29 -17.11 10.90 4.16
CA GLU A 29 -16.80 11.86 5.22
C GLU A 29 -16.40 11.15 6.52
N PHE A 30 -15.64 11.86 7.38
CA PHE A 30 -15.39 11.48 8.77
C PHE A 30 -14.57 10.19 8.95
N TYR A 31 -13.29 10.29 8.70
CA TYR A 31 -12.29 9.23 8.90
C TYR A 31 -11.61 9.40 10.26
N PHE A 32 -12.27 9.04 11.35
CA PHE A 32 -11.76 9.28 12.73
C PHE A 32 -11.21 8.05 13.44
N ASP A 33 -11.43 6.84 12.91
CA ASP A 33 -10.92 5.65 13.57
C ASP A 33 -9.38 5.56 13.42
N ALA A 34 -8.68 5.63 14.54
CA ALA A 34 -7.22 5.53 14.56
C ALA A 34 -6.72 4.18 14.05
N ASP A 35 -7.54 3.13 14.14
CA ASP A 35 -7.25 1.78 13.63
C ASP A 35 -5.83 1.28 13.96
N THR A 36 -5.40 1.51 15.18
CA THR A 36 -4.03 1.22 15.65
C THR A 36 -3.58 -0.21 15.38
N ARG A 37 -4.52 -1.15 15.36
CA ARG A 37 -4.20 -2.58 15.07
C ARG A 37 -3.73 -2.80 13.64
N THR A 38 -4.23 -2.04 12.69
CA THR A 38 -3.83 -2.16 11.27
C THR A 38 -2.54 -1.42 11.00
N VAL A 39 -2.39 -0.20 11.52
CA VAL A 39 -1.26 0.67 11.18
C VAL A 39 0.02 0.39 11.98
N THR A 40 -0.06 -0.43 13.03
CA THR A 40 1.13 -0.80 13.81
C THR A 40 2.04 -1.71 12.99
N PRO A 41 3.36 -1.44 12.94
CA PRO A 41 4.31 -2.33 12.33
C PRO A 41 4.24 -3.74 12.92
N LEU A 42 4.27 -4.75 12.07
CA LEU A 42 4.30 -6.16 12.51
C LEU A 42 5.72 -6.49 12.97
N VAL A 43 5.93 -6.49 14.28
CA VAL A 43 7.21 -6.81 14.95
C VAL A 43 6.94 -7.92 15.96
N ALA A 44 7.53 -9.09 15.74
CA ALA A 44 7.48 -10.23 16.66
C ALA A 44 8.66 -10.20 17.65
N ILE A 45 9.80 -9.71 17.21
CA ILE A 45 11.03 -9.54 18.01
C ILE A 45 11.68 -8.22 17.59
N GLU A 46 12.02 -7.40 18.56
CA GLU A 46 12.79 -6.17 18.30
C GLU A 46 14.19 -6.46 17.80
N GLY A 47 14.65 -5.67 16.83
CA GLY A 47 15.98 -5.79 16.21
C GLY A 47 15.94 -6.18 14.75
N ASP A 48 17.09 -6.09 14.08
CA ASP A 48 17.28 -6.36 12.64
C ASP A 48 18.65 -7.01 12.36
N ASP A 49 19.20 -7.71 13.36
CA ASP A 49 20.45 -8.44 13.25
C ASP A 49 20.24 -9.92 12.92
N ASP A 50 21.32 -10.62 12.58
CA ASP A 50 21.28 -12.04 12.22
C ASP A 50 20.71 -12.93 13.35
N GLN A 51 20.95 -12.56 14.61
CA GLN A 51 20.40 -13.30 15.75
C GLN A 51 18.89 -13.14 15.84
N THR A 52 18.40 -11.93 15.61
CA THR A 52 16.95 -11.63 15.52
C THR A 52 16.33 -12.42 14.38
N HIS A 53 16.93 -12.43 13.20
CA HIS A 53 16.45 -13.20 12.05
C HIS A 53 16.41 -14.70 12.36
N ALA A 54 17.44 -15.27 13.00
CA ALA A 54 17.43 -16.68 13.38
C ALA A 54 16.31 -17.02 14.38
N ARG A 55 16.03 -16.14 15.35
CA ARG A 55 14.93 -16.30 16.31
C ARG A 55 13.57 -16.17 15.63
N LEU A 56 13.40 -15.26 14.67
CA LEU A 56 12.17 -15.13 13.90
C LEU A 56 11.89 -16.40 13.08
N MET A 57 12.92 -17.00 12.46
CA MET A 57 12.78 -18.28 11.78
C MET A 57 12.29 -19.38 12.73
N GLN A 58 12.85 -19.45 13.94
CA GLN A 58 12.39 -20.41 14.95
C GLN A 58 10.92 -20.21 15.35
N LEU A 59 10.43 -18.94 15.40
CA LEU A 59 9.02 -18.65 15.66
C LEU A 59 8.14 -19.13 14.52
N VAL A 60 8.57 -18.96 13.28
CA VAL A 60 7.87 -19.46 12.08
C VAL A 60 7.79 -20.99 12.11
N ASP A 61 8.91 -21.68 12.39
CA ASP A 61 8.98 -23.14 12.42
C ASP A 61 8.09 -23.76 13.50
N ARG A 62 8.02 -23.12 14.67
CA ARG A 62 7.15 -23.55 15.77
C ARG A 62 5.65 -23.41 15.48
N ASN A 63 5.31 -22.63 14.46
CA ASN A 63 3.93 -22.40 14.01
C ASN A 63 2.96 -21.99 15.13
N GLY A 64 3.47 -21.19 16.09
CA GLY A 64 2.70 -20.69 17.24
C GLY A 64 2.01 -19.35 16.93
N ARG A 65 1.42 -18.75 17.96
CA ARG A 65 0.63 -17.48 17.84
C ARG A 65 1.40 -16.33 17.16
N ALA A 66 2.70 -16.26 17.31
CA ALA A 66 3.55 -15.21 16.74
C ALA A 66 4.08 -15.55 15.34
N ALA A 67 3.82 -16.74 14.80
CA ALA A 67 4.43 -17.20 13.57
C ALA A 67 4.15 -16.27 12.38
N GLU A 68 2.92 -15.80 12.22
CA GLU A 68 2.54 -14.96 11.08
C GLU A 68 3.14 -13.55 11.20
N THR A 69 3.21 -13.00 12.41
CA THR A 69 3.90 -11.72 12.66
C THR A 69 5.40 -11.85 12.39
N ALA A 70 6.03 -12.95 12.84
CA ALA A 70 7.44 -13.24 12.58
C ALA A 70 7.71 -13.43 11.08
N ARG A 71 6.81 -14.11 10.37
CA ARG A 71 6.88 -14.32 8.91
C ARG A 71 6.81 -12.99 8.16
N ALA A 72 5.90 -12.09 8.55
CA ALA A 72 5.79 -10.76 7.96
C ALA A 72 7.03 -9.90 8.25
N GLN A 73 7.59 -9.97 9.45
CA GLN A 73 8.82 -9.26 9.80
C GLN A 73 10.03 -9.75 8.98
N LEU A 74 10.18 -11.06 8.81
CA LEU A 74 11.21 -11.65 7.93
C LEU A 74 10.98 -11.27 6.47
N ALA A 75 9.73 -11.30 6.00
CA ALA A 75 9.38 -10.89 4.64
C ALA A 75 9.85 -9.46 4.35
N ARG A 76 9.59 -8.52 5.26
CA ARG A 76 10.07 -7.14 5.17
C ARG A 76 11.61 -7.07 5.08
N ALA A 77 12.32 -7.79 5.95
CA ALA A 77 13.79 -7.80 5.95
C ALA A 77 14.35 -8.34 4.62
N LEU A 78 13.73 -9.40 4.08
CA LEU A 78 14.08 -9.98 2.79
C LEU A 78 13.84 -8.99 1.64
N MET A 79 12.68 -8.34 1.59
CA MET A 79 12.35 -7.37 0.55
C MET A 79 13.34 -6.18 0.58
N ARG A 80 13.65 -5.65 1.76
CA ARG A 80 14.63 -4.57 1.92
C ARG A 80 16.05 -4.97 1.51
N SER A 81 16.42 -6.23 1.67
CA SER A 81 17.75 -6.75 1.26
C SER A 81 17.81 -7.16 -0.22
N GLY A 82 16.80 -6.85 -1.03
CA GLY A 82 16.75 -7.18 -2.46
C GLY A 82 16.29 -8.61 -2.77
N ARG A 83 15.89 -9.39 -1.77
CA ARG A 83 15.33 -10.74 -1.95
C ARG A 83 13.79 -10.67 -2.02
N GLU A 84 13.30 -9.86 -2.95
CA GLU A 84 11.88 -9.52 -3.06
C GLU A 84 10.99 -10.74 -3.23
N ASP A 85 11.30 -11.63 -4.18
CA ASP A 85 10.48 -12.83 -4.45
C ASP A 85 10.30 -13.71 -3.20
N THR A 86 11.36 -13.87 -2.42
CA THR A 86 11.31 -14.65 -1.18
C THR A 86 10.45 -13.94 -0.13
N GLY A 87 10.57 -12.63 0.00
CA GLY A 87 9.73 -11.82 0.89
C GLY A 87 8.26 -11.88 0.51
N ARG A 88 7.93 -11.76 -0.78
CA ARG A 88 6.57 -11.92 -1.31
C ARG A 88 5.99 -13.31 -1.02
N ALA A 89 6.78 -14.37 -1.19
CA ALA A 89 6.36 -15.73 -0.86
C ALA A 89 6.06 -15.89 0.64
N MET A 90 6.83 -15.26 1.51
CA MET A 90 6.56 -15.27 2.95
C MET A 90 5.27 -14.52 3.30
N TYR A 91 4.99 -13.37 2.69
CA TYR A 91 3.69 -12.69 2.84
C TYR A 91 2.54 -13.57 2.37
N ALA A 92 2.67 -14.24 1.22
CA ALA A 92 1.64 -15.16 0.71
C ALA A 92 1.35 -16.30 1.69
N GLN A 93 2.39 -16.87 2.31
CA GLN A 93 2.21 -17.87 3.35
C GLN A 93 1.49 -17.32 4.59
N ALA A 94 1.86 -16.11 5.05
CA ALA A 94 1.18 -15.45 6.16
C ALA A 94 -0.31 -15.19 5.86
N PHE A 95 -0.64 -14.76 4.66
CA PHE A 95 -2.04 -14.60 4.22
C PHE A 95 -2.80 -15.94 4.20
N THR A 96 -2.16 -17.00 3.73
CA THR A 96 -2.79 -18.36 3.71
C THR A 96 -3.09 -18.87 5.10
N ALA A 97 -2.20 -18.62 6.06
CA ALA A 97 -2.36 -19.07 7.44
C ALA A 97 -3.29 -18.18 8.28
N THR A 98 -3.62 -16.98 7.78
CA THR A 98 -4.41 -16.01 8.54
C THR A 98 -5.87 -16.02 8.10
N ALA A 99 -6.80 -16.14 9.07
CA ALA A 99 -8.24 -16.15 8.79
C ALA A 99 -8.69 -14.86 8.08
N ASN A 100 -9.63 -15.01 7.16
CA ASN A 100 -10.26 -13.87 6.49
C ASN A 100 -10.93 -12.93 7.52
N ARG A 101 -10.83 -11.62 7.28
CA ARG A 101 -11.39 -10.57 8.14
C ARG A 101 -10.82 -10.54 9.57
N SER A 102 -9.66 -11.15 9.82
CA SER A 102 -8.98 -10.97 11.11
C SER A 102 -8.24 -9.63 11.16
N PRO A 103 -8.07 -9.01 12.34
CA PRO A 103 -7.25 -7.81 12.48
C PRO A 103 -5.81 -8.00 11.99
N LEU A 104 -5.25 -9.19 12.19
CA LEU A 104 -3.91 -9.51 11.70
C LEU A 104 -3.85 -9.48 10.17
N ARG A 105 -4.89 -9.93 9.48
CA ARG A 105 -4.92 -9.89 8.01
C ARG A 105 -4.91 -8.46 7.48
N SER A 106 -5.66 -7.54 8.09
CA SER A 106 -5.62 -6.12 7.74
C SER A 106 -4.23 -5.52 7.98
N ALA A 107 -3.58 -5.88 9.11
CA ALA A 107 -2.22 -5.45 9.39
C ALA A 107 -1.19 -6.04 8.41
N LEU A 108 -1.37 -7.28 7.95
CA LEU A 108 -0.54 -7.88 6.89
C LEU A 108 -0.66 -7.08 5.59
N HIS A 109 -1.89 -6.78 5.15
CA HIS A 109 -2.11 -5.95 3.96
C HIS A 109 -1.47 -4.56 4.09
N TRP A 110 -1.62 -3.91 5.25
CA TRP A 110 -1.02 -2.62 5.55
C TRP A 110 0.51 -2.64 5.44
N ASN A 111 1.14 -3.58 6.13
CA ASN A 111 2.61 -3.67 6.16
C ASN A 111 3.18 -4.06 4.79
N PHE A 112 2.56 -5.03 4.11
CA PHE A 112 2.98 -5.44 2.77
C PHE A 112 2.83 -4.31 1.74
N ALA A 113 1.78 -3.52 1.85
CA ALA A 113 1.59 -2.36 0.99
C ALA A 113 2.73 -1.34 1.12
N TRP A 114 3.18 -1.04 2.33
CA TRP A 114 4.32 -0.16 2.55
C TRP A 114 5.64 -0.74 1.99
N ASP A 115 5.86 -2.03 2.16
CA ASP A 115 7.05 -2.67 1.60
C ASP A 115 7.04 -2.62 0.06
N LEU A 116 5.90 -2.88 -0.58
CA LEU A 116 5.71 -2.74 -2.02
C LEU A 116 5.89 -1.29 -2.50
N TYR A 117 5.26 -0.34 -1.81
CA TYR A 117 5.34 1.07 -2.17
C TYR A 117 6.79 1.57 -2.18
N ARG A 118 7.58 1.23 -1.16
CA ARG A 118 8.99 1.61 -1.01
C ARG A 118 9.90 0.95 -2.03
N LEU A 119 9.48 -0.14 -2.65
CA LEU A 119 10.15 -0.78 -3.78
C LEU A 119 9.69 -0.25 -5.15
N GLY A 120 8.75 0.70 -5.19
CA GLY A 120 8.24 1.29 -6.42
C GLY A 120 7.04 0.56 -7.03
N HIS A 121 6.53 -0.49 -6.40
CA HIS A 121 5.35 -1.23 -6.85
C HIS A 121 4.04 -0.56 -6.42
N HIS A 122 3.87 0.72 -6.80
CA HIS A 122 2.80 1.59 -6.30
C HIS A 122 1.40 1.06 -6.59
N ALA A 123 1.17 0.44 -7.76
CA ALA A 123 -0.13 -0.12 -8.11
C ALA A 123 -0.50 -1.32 -7.23
N GLU A 124 0.47 -2.19 -6.96
CA GLU A 124 0.27 -3.33 -6.06
C GLU A 124 0.08 -2.89 -4.61
N ALA A 125 0.84 -1.88 -4.16
CA ALA A 125 0.66 -1.27 -2.85
C ALA A 125 -0.76 -0.71 -2.67
N LEU A 126 -1.27 0.01 -3.68
CA LEU A 126 -2.64 0.54 -3.68
C LEU A 126 -3.67 -0.59 -3.53
N ASP A 127 -3.48 -1.73 -4.22
CA ASP A 127 -4.37 -2.88 -4.09
C ASP A 127 -4.33 -3.49 -2.68
N GLN A 128 -3.14 -3.59 -2.07
CA GLN A 128 -3.02 -4.09 -0.70
C GLN A 128 -3.73 -3.16 0.31
N TRP A 129 -3.59 -1.83 0.19
CA TRP A 129 -4.33 -0.89 1.05
C TRP A 129 -5.83 -0.96 0.81
N ARG A 130 -6.29 -1.16 -0.44
CA ARG A 130 -7.71 -1.41 -0.74
C ARG A 130 -8.22 -2.65 -0.02
N GLN A 131 -7.45 -3.73 -0.02
CA GLN A 131 -7.80 -4.97 0.69
C GLN A 131 -7.79 -4.77 2.22
N ALA A 132 -6.92 -3.91 2.77
CA ALA A 132 -6.95 -3.54 4.18
C ALA A 132 -8.24 -2.81 4.58
N LEU A 133 -8.91 -2.15 3.63
CA LEU A 133 -10.19 -1.46 3.81
C LEU A 133 -11.40 -2.38 3.60
N ASP A 134 -11.24 -3.51 2.93
CA ASP A 134 -12.36 -4.35 2.52
C ASP A 134 -13.16 -4.88 3.71
N GLY A 135 -14.49 -4.79 3.60
CA GLY A 135 -15.42 -5.26 4.63
C GLY A 135 -15.42 -4.47 5.94
N ARG A 136 -14.78 -3.30 6.00
CA ARG A 136 -14.75 -2.45 7.20
C ARG A 136 -16.03 -1.63 7.32
N LEU A 137 -16.58 -1.58 8.53
CA LEU A 137 -17.71 -0.72 8.88
C LEU A 137 -17.25 0.68 9.36
N VAL A 138 -16.01 0.79 9.80
CA VAL A 138 -15.40 2.02 10.31
C VAL A 138 -14.54 2.68 9.23
N ARG A 139 -14.36 3.99 9.34
CA ARG A 139 -13.57 4.80 8.40
C ARG A 139 -12.23 5.16 9.04
N PRO A 140 -11.16 4.44 8.71
CA PRO A 140 -9.87 4.63 9.36
C PRO A 140 -9.21 5.93 8.91
N ALA A 141 -8.67 6.67 9.87
CA ALA A 141 -8.01 7.96 9.65
C ALA A 141 -6.80 7.88 8.71
N TRP A 142 -6.17 6.71 8.62
CA TRP A 142 -5.05 6.49 7.71
C TRP A 142 -5.44 6.45 6.23
N ALA A 143 -6.70 6.10 5.91
CA ALA A 143 -7.10 5.83 4.53
C ALA A 143 -6.97 7.07 3.61
N PRO A 144 -7.49 8.26 3.95
CA PRO A 144 -7.42 9.40 3.03
C PRO A 144 -6.00 9.80 2.64
N PRO A 145 -5.05 10.06 3.55
CA PRO A 145 -3.70 10.47 3.15
C PRO A 145 -2.93 9.36 2.44
N THR A 146 -3.09 8.08 2.86
CA THR A 146 -2.38 6.96 2.27
C THR A 146 -2.87 6.64 0.86
N LEU A 147 -4.19 6.66 0.65
CA LEU A 147 -4.74 6.43 -0.68
C LEU A 147 -4.47 7.62 -1.61
N ALA A 148 -4.48 8.85 -1.10
CA ALA A 148 -4.08 10.02 -1.89
C ALA A 148 -2.62 9.90 -2.37
N LEU A 149 -1.69 9.50 -1.49
CA LEU A 149 -0.30 9.23 -1.83
C LEU A 149 -0.19 8.15 -2.93
N ALA A 150 -0.83 7.00 -2.72
CA ALA A 150 -0.73 5.86 -3.64
C ALA A 150 -1.34 6.17 -5.02
N LEU A 151 -2.49 6.82 -5.05
CA LEU A 151 -3.15 7.25 -6.29
C LEU A 151 -2.31 8.25 -7.06
N TRP A 152 -1.71 9.22 -6.36
CA TRP A 152 -0.79 10.17 -6.95
C TRP A 152 0.40 9.50 -7.61
N SER A 153 1.00 8.54 -6.92
CA SER A 153 2.16 7.77 -7.40
C SER A 153 1.83 6.83 -8.57
N THR A 154 0.55 6.46 -8.73
CA THR A 154 0.06 5.66 -9.88
C THR A 154 -0.49 6.52 -11.03
N GLY A 155 -0.41 7.87 -10.96
CA GLY A 155 -0.91 8.78 -11.98
C GLY A 155 -2.42 9.03 -11.95
N ARG A 156 -3.15 8.48 -10.99
CA ARG A 156 -4.61 8.65 -10.80
C ARG A 156 -4.90 9.96 -10.05
N ARG A 157 -4.55 11.07 -10.69
CA ARG A 157 -4.49 12.40 -10.07
C ARG A 157 -5.82 12.88 -9.49
N ASP A 158 -6.90 12.78 -10.26
CA ASP A 158 -8.23 13.25 -9.84
C ASP A 158 -8.74 12.50 -8.61
N GLU A 159 -8.52 11.18 -8.58
CA GLU A 159 -8.88 10.37 -7.42
C GLU A 159 -8.01 10.68 -6.20
N ALA A 160 -6.71 10.95 -6.40
CA ALA A 160 -5.83 11.40 -5.32
C ALA A 160 -6.34 12.69 -4.68
N LEU A 161 -6.78 13.66 -5.46
CA LEU A 161 -7.35 14.92 -4.97
C LEU A 161 -8.65 14.69 -4.19
N GLN A 162 -9.51 13.78 -4.65
CA GLN A 162 -10.75 13.42 -3.93
C GLN A 162 -10.45 12.80 -2.56
N TRP A 163 -9.49 11.86 -2.51
CA TRP A 163 -9.08 11.25 -1.25
C TRP A 163 -8.40 12.25 -0.31
N TYR A 164 -7.56 13.16 -0.84
CA TYR A 164 -6.96 14.21 -0.02
C TYR A 164 -8.00 15.19 0.51
N ALA A 165 -8.99 15.56 -0.29
CA ALA A 165 -10.12 16.40 0.13
C ALA A 165 -10.89 15.75 1.31
N ALA A 166 -11.02 14.42 1.34
CA ALA A 166 -11.64 13.72 2.46
C ALA A 166 -10.83 13.88 3.76
N ALA A 167 -9.48 13.86 3.69
CA ALA A 167 -8.64 14.14 4.85
C ALA A 167 -8.88 15.57 5.37
N VAL A 168 -8.81 16.57 4.48
CA VAL A 168 -9.02 17.98 4.84
C VAL A 168 -10.40 18.21 5.44
N ARG A 169 -11.45 17.62 4.89
CA ARG A 169 -12.81 17.75 5.42
C ARG A 169 -12.99 17.10 6.77
N THR A 170 -12.34 15.98 7.00
CA THR A 170 -12.38 15.32 8.29
C THR A 170 -11.70 16.14 9.37
N GLU A 171 -10.47 16.63 9.11
CA GLU A 171 -9.65 17.34 10.08
C GLU A 171 -8.88 18.50 9.41
N PRO A 172 -9.55 19.61 9.08
CA PRO A 172 -8.93 20.72 8.34
C PRO A 172 -7.73 21.32 9.06
N ASN A 173 -7.74 21.34 10.40
CA ASN A 173 -6.63 21.85 11.20
C ASN A 173 -5.37 20.97 11.11
N LEU A 174 -5.49 19.73 10.68
CA LEU A 174 -4.36 18.82 10.52
C LEU A 174 -3.83 18.83 9.08
N TRP A 175 -4.70 18.81 8.09
CA TRP A 175 -4.34 18.53 6.70
C TRP A 175 -4.19 19.77 5.80
N ASN A 176 -4.54 20.97 6.28
CA ASN A 176 -4.37 22.22 5.52
C ASN A 176 -2.96 22.84 5.61
N ASP A 177 -2.01 22.15 6.23
CA ASP A 177 -0.65 22.63 6.41
C ASP A 177 0.37 21.49 6.29
N PRO A 178 1.10 21.39 5.15
CA PRO A 178 2.12 20.35 4.97
C PRO A 178 3.29 20.44 5.96
N ALA A 179 3.53 21.58 6.60
CA ALA A 179 4.55 21.70 7.63
C ALA A 179 4.28 20.78 8.84
N ARG A 180 3.04 20.31 9.01
CA ARG A 180 2.63 19.36 10.06
C ARG A 180 2.91 17.91 9.74
N TYR A 181 3.19 17.55 8.50
CA TYR A 181 3.38 16.15 8.08
C TYR A 181 4.45 15.40 8.87
N PRO A 182 5.60 15.98 9.25
CA PRO A 182 6.56 15.25 10.08
C PRO A 182 5.99 14.78 11.43
N THR A 183 5.07 15.54 12.01
CA THR A 183 4.40 15.20 13.27
C THR A 183 3.20 14.25 13.04
N LEU A 184 2.44 14.44 11.96
CA LEU A 184 1.25 13.65 11.66
C LEU A 184 1.61 12.27 11.09
N LEU A 185 2.72 12.17 10.40
CA LEU A 185 3.17 11.01 9.63
C LEU A 185 4.62 10.67 10.02
N PRO A 186 4.90 10.35 11.31
CA PRO A 186 6.27 10.16 11.79
C PRO A 186 6.97 8.97 11.10
N ASP A 187 6.21 7.93 10.75
CA ASP A 187 6.74 6.71 10.12
C ASP A 187 6.91 6.82 8.59
N TRP A 188 6.49 7.95 8.00
CA TRP A 188 6.68 8.21 6.59
C TRP A 188 8.07 8.80 6.32
N THR A 189 8.67 8.42 5.21
CA THR A 189 9.93 9.02 4.75
C THR A 189 9.70 10.46 4.27
N ASP A 190 10.79 11.23 4.18
CA ASP A 190 10.71 12.59 3.60
C ASP A 190 10.23 12.58 2.13
N ALA A 191 10.54 11.54 1.38
CA ALA A 191 10.06 11.40 0.00
C ALA A 191 8.54 11.20 -0.03
N GLU A 192 7.99 10.34 0.83
CA GLU A 192 6.55 10.09 0.95
C GLU A 192 5.81 11.37 1.38
N ARG A 193 6.34 12.10 2.37
CA ARG A 193 5.78 13.39 2.80
C ARG A 193 5.84 14.46 1.71
N ARG A 194 6.93 14.53 0.92
CA ARG A 194 7.03 15.46 -0.23
C ARG A 194 6.00 15.13 -1.31
N THR A 195 5.82 13.85 -1.64
CA THR A 195 4.80 13.42 -2.60
C THR A 195 3.39 13.81 -2.12
N LEU A 196 3.09 13.64 -0.82
CA LEU A 196 1.80 14.08 -0.28
C LEU A 196 1.66 15.61 -0.30
N ALA A 197 2.75 16.37 -0.12
CA ALA A 197 2.73 17.82 -0.27
C ALA A 197 2.47 18.28 -1.71
N GLU A 198 2.89 17.49 -2.72
CA GLU A 198 2.50 17.74 -4.12
C GLU A 198 0.99 17.55 -4.32
N VAL A 199 0.41 16.51 -3.69
CA VAL A 199 -1.06 16.32 -3.70
C VAL A 199 -1.77 17.50 -3.06
N PHE A 200 -1.29 17.98 -1.91
CA PHE A 200 -1.83 19.17 -1.26
C PHE A 200 -1.79 20.40 -2.17
N ALA A 201 -0.65 20.68 -2.80
CA ALA A 201 -0.50 21.83 -3.70
C ALA A 201 -1.47 21.74 -4.89
N ALA A 202 -1.64 20.57 -5.48
CA ALA A 202 -2.59 20.35 -6.56
C ALA A 202 -4.05 20.49 -6.09
N TRP A 203 -4.38 19.96 -4.92
CA TRP A 203 -5.68 20.12 -4.30
C TRP A 203 -5.99 21.59 -3.99
N GLN A 204 -5.02 22.34 -3.48
CA GLN A 204 -5.19 23.77 -3.19
C GLN A 204 -5.44 24.60 -4.45
N ALA A 205 -4.78 24.23 -5.57
CA ALA A 205 -4.95 24.90 -6.85
C ALA A 205 -6.31 24.60 -7.51
N ALA A 206 -6.84 23.40 -7.34
CA ALA A 206 -8.10 22.94 -7.93
C ALA A 206 -8.84 21.97 -6.99
N PRO A 207 -9.49 22.45 -5.92
CA PRO A 207 -10.22 21.58 -5.01
C PRO A 207 -11.37 20.90 -5.75
N PRO A 208 -11.51 19.57 -5.66
CA PRO A 208 -12.62 18.87 -6.31
C PRO A 208 -13.95 19.25 -5.66
N ALA A 209 -15.01 19.31 -6.49
CA ALA A 209 -16.37 19.39 -5.95
C ALA A 209 -16.64 18.13 -5.10
N TRP A 210 -17.35 18.30 -4.00
CA TRP A 210 -17.78 17.17 -3.20
C TRP A 210 -19.02 16.53 -3.85
N PRO A 211 -19.06 15.19 -4.00
CA PRO A 211 -20.21 14.49 -4.56
C PRO A 211 -21.44 14.53 -3.67
#